data_1d3d7ac43e8c56686079d9c0e1d0156e
#
_entry.id   1d3d7ac43e8c56686079d9c0e1d0156e
#
_cell.length_a   1.000
_cell.length_b   1.000
_cell.length_c   1.000
_cell.angle_alpha   90.00
_cell.angle_beta   90.00
_cell.angle_gamma   90.00
#
_symmetry.space_group_name_H-M   'P 1'
#
loop_
_entity.id
_entity.type
_entity.pdbx_description
1 polymer ?
#
loop_
_entity_poly.entity_id
_entity_poly.type
_entity_poly.pdbx_seq_one_letter_code
_entity_poly.pdbx_strand_id
1 'polypeptide(L)'
;MNSFNNSVDLLHRAMDVQQLRFQVTANNIANSEVPNYKRQSVNFESELKRAFISRDTAHEGFKMQVSDERHIHSEMPRDWRDVGPRRVTDFVSTAKPNGNNVDAEQEAMNVVQIQMQYNLLTQLTSFEFNQVETAMKKI
;
A
#
# COMPACT_ATOMS: atom_id res chain seq x y z
N MET A 1 11.88 21.77 2.36
CA MET A 1 11.91 21.11 1.06
C MET A 1 11.73 19.58 1.16
N ASN A 2 12.34 18.93 2.15
CA ASN A 2 12.19 17.46 2.30
C ASN A 2 10.77 16.98 2.67
N SER A 3 9.97 17.77 3.38
CA SER A 3 8.61 17.38 3.79
C SER A 3 7.66 17.27 2.59
N PHE A 4 7.63 18.29 1.73
CA PHE A 4 6.81 18.29 0.51
C PHE A 4 7.12 17.10 -0.40
N ASN A 5 8.41 16.87 -0.70
CA ASN A 5 8.80 15.74 -1.55
C ASN A 5 8.37 14.40 -0.93
N ASN A 6 8.52 14.25 0.38
CA ASN A 6 8.08 13.03 1.07
C ASN A 6 6.56 12.84 1.00
N SER A 7 5.79 13.92 1.15
CA SER A 7 4.32 13.88 1.02
C SER A 7 3.91 13.47 -0.40
N VAL A 8 4.50 14.10 -1.42
CA VAL A 8 4.20 13.80 -2.83
C VAL A 8 4.62 12.37 -3.19
N ASP A 9 5.80 11.92 -2.76
CA ASP A 9 6.26 10.54 -2.98
C ASP A 9 5.32 9.52 -2.34
N LEU A 10 4.83 9.80 -1.13
CA LEU A 10 3.89 8.93 -0.44
C LEU A 10 2.52 8.88 -1.15
N LEU A 11 2.02 10.03 -1.63
CA LEU A 11 0.78 10.12 -2.38
C LEU A 11 0.87 9.37 -3.71
N HIS A 12 1.98 9.51 -4.46
CA HIS A 12 2.20 8.76 -5.68
C HIS A 12 2.20 7.25 -5.44
N ARG A 13 2.92 6.78 -4.41
CA ARG A 13 2.91 5.35 -4.03
C ARG A 13 1.54 4.86 -3.65
N ALA A 14 0.77 5.67 -2.92
CA ALA A 14 -0.61 5.32 -2.58
C ALA A 14 -1.50 5.20 -3.83
N MET A 15 -1.32 6.06 -4.84
CA MET A 15 -2.02 5.98 -6.12
C MET A 15 -1.63 4.72 -6.90
N ASP A 16 -0.34 4.37 -6.95
CA ASP A 16 0.15 3.14 -7.60
C ASP A 16 -0.45 1.89 -6.95
N VAL A 17 -0.57 1.89 -5.62
CA VAL A 17 -1.22 0.80 -4.88
C VAL A 17 -2.70 0.70 -5.22
N GLN A 18 -3.42 1.83 -5.34
CA GLN A 18 -4.83 1.81 -5.75
C GLN A 18 -4.99 1.29 -7.19
N GLN A 19 -4.09 1.64 -8.09
CA GLN A 19 -4.09 1.11 -9.45
C GLN A 19 -3.87 -0.42 -9.45
N LEU A 20 -2.93 -0.91 -8.65
CA LEU A 20 -2.70 -2.35 -8.50
C LEU A 20 -3.92 -3.06 -7.89
N ARG A 21 -4.56 -2.45 -6.89
CA ARG A 21 -5.82 -2.97 -6.31
C ARG A 21 -6.91 -3.08 -7.36
N PHE A 22 -7.08 -2.03 -8.16
CA PHE A 22 -8.05 -2.05 -9.25
C PHE A 22 -7.81 -3.22 -10.20
N GLN A 23 -6.56 -3.46 -10.63
CA GLN A 23 -6.21 -4.58 -11.49
C GLN A 23 -6.51 -5.93 -10.84
N VAL A 24 -6.15 -6.09 -9.56
CA VAL A 24 -6.40 -7.33 -8.82
C VAL A 24 -7.90 -7.58 -8.64
N THR A 25 -8.68 -6.56 -8.29
CA THR A 25 -10.15 -6.65 -8.14
C THR A 25 -10.82 -6.95 -9.48
N ALA A 26 -10.39 -6.31 -10.57
CA ALA A 26 -10.89 -6.61 -11.92
C ALA A 26 -10.60 -8.06 -12.32
N ASN A 27 -9.40 -8.58 -12.00
CA ASN A 27 -9.06 -9.98 -12.21
C ASN A 27 -9.91 -10.93 -11.37
N ASN A 28 -10.21 -10.58 -10.11
CA ASN A 28 -11.12 -11.36 -9.27
C ASN A 28 -12.51 -11.44 -9.89
N ILE A 29 -13.07 -10.32 -10.34
CA ILE A 29 -14.39 -10.26 -11.00
C ILE A 29 -14.40 -11.12 -12.27
N ALA A 30 -13.39 -10.96 -13.12
CA ALA A 30 -13.30 -11.73 -14.38
C ALA A 30 -13.23 -13.25 -14.14
N ASN A 31 -12.70 -13.68 -12.99
CA ASN A 31 -12.56 -15.08 -12.62
C ASN A 31 -13.60 -15.55 -11.59
N SER A 32 -14.65 -14.78 -11.34
CA SER A 32 -15.66 -15.10 -10.32
C SER A 32 -16.42 -16.39 -10.56
N GLU A 33 -16.50 -16.86 -11.81
CA GLU A 33 -17.16 -18.13 -12.19
C GLU A 33 -16.18 -19.28 -12.44
N VAL A 34 -14.85 -19.02 -12.39
CA VAL A 34 -13.83 -20.04 -12.64
C VAL A 34 -13.73 -20.99 -11.44
N PRO A 35 -13.89 -22.31 -11.62
CA PRO A 35 -13.76 -23.27 -10.52
C PRO A 35 -12.38 -23.21 -9.85
N ASN A 36 -12.37 -23.36 -8.54
CA ASN A 36 -11.15 -23.37 -7.70
C ASN A 36 -10.30 -22.08 -7.74
N TYR A 37 -10.79 -21.02 -8.39
CA TYR A 37 -10.09 -19.73 -8.35
C TYR A 37 -10.09 -19.18 -6.92
N LYS A 38 -8.97 -18.60 -6.51
CA LYS A 38 -8.79 -18.01 -5.18
C LYS A 38 -8.62 -16.50 -5.29
N ARG A 39 -9.43 -15.80 -4.51
CA ARG A 39 -9.45 -14.35 -4.39
C ARG A 39 -8.06 -13.82 -4.06
N GLN A 40 -7.64 -12.78 -4.74
CA GLN A 40 -6.43 -12.05 -4.45
C GLN A 40 -6.75 -10.67 -3.86
N SER A 41 -5.91 -10.20 -2.96
CA SER A 41 -5.95 -8.87 -2.38
C SER A 41 -4.56 -8.24 -2.37
N VAL A 42 -4.50 -6.93 -2.14
CA VAL A 42 -3.22 -6.20 -2.04
C VAL A 42 -3.04 -5.67 -0.63
N ASN A 43 -1.96 -6.08 0.01
CA ASN A 43 -1.54 -5.57 1.31
C ASN A 43 -0.38 -4.60 1.13
N PHE A 44 -0.52 -3.39 1.64
CA PHE A 44 0.49 -2.34 1.61
C PHE A 44 0.57 -1.60 2.94
N GLU A 45 -0.57 -1.23 3.52
CA GLU A 45 -0.64 -0.38 4.70
C GLU A 45 0.01 -1.02 5.92
N SER A 46 -0.12 -2.33 6.08
CA SER A 46 0.51 -3.03 7.21
C SER A 46 2.03 -3.05 7.09
N GLU A 47 2.57 -3.21 5.88
CA GLU A 47 4.01 -3.17 5.64
C GLU A 47 4.55 -1.74 5.78
N LEU A 48 3.81 -0.75 5.27
CA LEU A 48 4.14 0.66 5.45
C LEU A 48 4.16 1.06 6.94
N LYS A 49 3.14 0.64 7.70
CA LYS A 49 3.09 0.86 9.15
C LYS A 49 4.29 0.24 9.87
N ARG A 50 4.69 -0.99 9.47
CA ARG A 50 5.88 -1.64 10.02
C ARG A 50 7.16 -0.85 9.72
N ALA A 51 7.29 -0.27 8.52
CA ALA A 51 8.43 0.56 8.16
C ALA A 51 8.50 1.82 9.03
N PHE A 52 7.38 2.50 9.25
CA PHE A 52 7.34 3.67 10.13
C PHE A 52 7.68 3.30 11.58
N ILE A 53 7.07 2.25 12.13
CA ILE A 53 7.37 1.79 13.50
C ILE A 53 8.84 1.39 13.63
N SER A 54 9.42 0.69 12.65
CA SER A 54 10.83 0.29 12.70
C SER A 54 11.79 1.47 12.72
N ARG A 55 11.41 2.57 12.06
CA ARG A 55 12.17 3.82 12.08
C ARG A 55 12.12 4.48 13.46
N ASP A 56 10.94 4.55 14.07
CA ASP A 56 10.76 5.17 15.38
C ASP A 56 11.49 4.35 16.47
N THR A 57 11.36 3.02 16.44
CA THR A 57 12.05 2.13 17.40
C THR A 57 13.56 2.13 17.23
N ALA A 58 14.09 2.30 16.01
CA ALA A 58 15.54 2.38 15.78
C ALA A 58 16.17 3.64 16.40
N HIS A 59 15.41 4.71 16.59
CA HIS A 59 15.88 5.92 17.26
C HIS A 59 15.91 5.79 18.80
N GLU A 60 15.04 4.96 19.38
CA GLU A 60 14.87 4.80 20.83
C GLU A 60 15.43 3.49 21.36
N GLY A 61 15.78 2.55 20.49
CA GLY A 61 16.15 1.18 20.86
C GLY A 61 17.60 1.02 21.33
N PHE A 62 17.82 -0.05 22.11
CA PHE A 62 19.14 -0.51 22.49
C PHE A 62 19.92 -0.99 21.26
N LYS A 63 21.01 -0.32 20.95
CA LYS A 63 21.90 -0.73 19.84
C LYS A 63 22.73 -1.94 20.27
N MET A 64 22.44 -3.10 19.70
CA MET A 64 23.28 -4.29 19.91
C MET A 64 24.68 -4.07 19.31
N GLN A 65 25.72 -4.30 20.11
CA GLN A 65 27.09 -4.26 19.63
C GLN A 65 27.35 -5.51 18.80
N VAL A 66 27.66 -5.30 17.53
CA VAL A 66 27.97 -6.38 16.59
C VAL A 66 29.49 -6.55 16.57
N SER A 67 29.96 -7.75 16.89
CA SER A 67 31.37 -8.07 16.94
C SER A 67 31.98 -8.47 15.58
N ASP A 68 31.14 -8.71 14.57
CA ASP A 68 31.55 -9.09 13.21
C ASP A 68 30.53 -8.51 12.19
N GLU A 69 31.03 -7.99 11.06
CA GLU A 69 30.19 -7.44 9.98
C GLU A 69 29.24 -8.47 9.35
N ARG A 70 29.50 -9.77 9.55
CA ARG A 70 28.66 -10.88 9.06
C ARG A 70 27.44 -11.15 9.95
N HIS A 71 27.40 -10.56 11.13
CA HIS A 71 26.24 -10.72 12.01
C HIS A 71 25.04 -9.96 11.46
N ILE A 72 23.86 -10.56 11.58
CA ILE A 72 22.61 -9.93 11.18
C ILE A 72 22.35 -8.77 12.14
N HIS A 73 22.35 -7.55 11.62
CA HIS A 73 21.93 -6.37 12.37
C HIS A 73 20.42 -6.43 12.61
N SER A 74 19.99 -6.62 13.87
CA SER A 74 18.59 -6.79 14.23
C SER A 74 17.73 -5.52 14.06
N GLU A 75 18.35 -4.37 13.83
CA GLU A 75 17.72 -3.06 13.96
C GLU A 75 17.99 -2.10 12.80
N MET A 76 18.10 -2.61 11.58
CA MET A 76 18.10 -1.71 10.43
C MET A 76 16.68 -1.15 10.22
N PRO A 77 16.49 0.17 10.39
CA PRO A 77 15.20 0.78 10.09
C PRO A 77 14.89 0.57 8.61
N ARG A 78 13.71 0.06 8.33
CA ARG A 78 13.26 -0.07 6.94
C ARG A 78 12.89 1.30 6.40
N ASP A 79 13.44 1.68 5.26
CA ASP A 79 12.96 2.87 4.57
C ASP A 79 11.55 2.58 4.02
N TRP A 80 10.59 3.45 4.33
CA TRP A 80 9.24 3.36 3.81
C TRP A 80 9.20 3.43 2.27
N ARG A 81 10.25 3.99 1.66
CA ARG A 81 10.40 4.06 0.20
C ARG A 81 10.68 2.70 -0.43
N ASP A 82 11.23 1.76 0.33
CA ASP A 82 11.51 0.39 -0.15
C ASP A 82 10.31 -0.54 0.02
N VAL A 83 9.24 -0.07 0.68
CA VAL A 83 8.04 -0.86 0.90
C VAL A 83 7.23 -0.95 -0.39
N GLY A 84 7.11 -2.15 -0.95
CA GLY A 84 6.27 -2.44 -2.12
C GLY A 84 4.92 -3.08 -1.74
N PRO A 85 3.90 -2.93 -2.57
CA PRO A 85 2.63 -3.62 -2.39
C PRO A 85 2.81 -5.13 -2.59
N ARG A 86 2.20 -5.92 -1.70
CA ARG A 86 2.23 -7.39 -1.75
C ARG A 86 0.87 -7.94 -2.11
N ARG A 87 0.81 -8.81 -3.13
CA ARG A 87 -0.38 -9.59 -3.44
C ARG A 87 -0.51 -10.75 -2.46
N VAL A 88 -1.69 -10.94 -1.92
CA VAL A 88 -2.01 -12.02 -0.97
C VAL A 88 -3.18 -12.80 -1.53
N THR A 89 -3.02 -14.12 -1.64
CA THR A 89 -4.09 -15.02 -2.08
C THR A 89 -4.79 -15.60 -0.86
N ASP A 90 -6.11 -15.56 -0.86
CA ASP A 90 -6.95 -16.14 0.20
C ASP A 90 -7.23 -17.61 -0.09
N PHE A 91 -6.57 -18.50 0.64
CA PHE A 91 -6.78 -19.95 0.54
C PHE A 91 -7.77 -20.49 1.59
N VAL A 92 -8.18 -19.66 2.55
CA VAL A 92 -8.93 -20.11 3.73
C VAL A 92 -10.44 -20.01 3.51
N SER A 93 -10.90 -18.92 2.89
CA SER A 93 -12.33 -18.73 2.67
C SER A 93 -12.85 -19.54 1.47
N THR A 94 -14.10 -19.99 1.57
CA THR A 94 -14.84 -20.65 0.48
C THR A 94 -16.22 -20.04 0.42
N ALA A 95 -16.53 -19.34 -0.69
CA ALA A 95 -17.83 -18.70 -0.86
C ALA A 95 -18.79 -19.54 -1.72
N LYS A 96 -18.27 -20.34 -2.66
CA LYS A 96 -19.07 -21.10 -3.63
C LYS A 96 -18.77 -22.62 -3.56
N PRO A 97 -19.77 -23.48 -3.90
CA PRO A 97 -19.57 -24.95 -3.90
C PRO A 97 -18.49 -25.41 -4.87
N ASN A 98 -18.16 -24.63 -5.92
CA ASN A 98 -17.11 -24.93 -6.89
C ASN A 98 -15.69 -24.62 -6.39
N GLY A 99 -15.52 -24.27 -5.10
CA GLY A 99 -14.22 -23.93 -4.50
C GLY A 99 -13.72 -22.52 -4.77
N ASN A 100 -14.48 -21.72 -5.53
CA ASN A 100 -14.18 -20.30 -5.73
C ASN A 100 -14.63 -19.47 -4.53
N ASN A 101 -13.82 -18.49 -4.11
CA ASN A 101 -14.13 -17.62 -2.98
C ASN A 101 -14.32 -16.15 -3.38
N VAL A 102 -14.51 -15.86 -4.67
CA VAL A 102 -14.79 -14.52 -5.15
C VAL A 102 -16.28 -14.23 -5.08
N ASP A 103 -16.64 -13.20 -4.35
CA ASP A 103 -17.97 -12.57 -4.38
C ASP A 103 -17.92 -11.38 -5.35
N ALA A 104 -18.63 -11.50 -6.48
CA ALA A 104 -18.63 -10.49 -7.53
C ALA A 104 -19.28 -9.17 -7.08
N GLU A 105 -20.31 -9.22 -6.23
CA GLU A 105 -20.96 -8.02 -5.71
C GLU A 105 -20.03 -7.27 -4.77
N GLN A 106 -19.35 -7.99 -3.87
CA GLN A 106 -18.38 -7.40 -2.97
C GLN A 106 -17.19 -6.80 -3.74
N GLU A 107 -16.70 -7.48 -4.78
CA GLU A 107 -15.60 -6.95 -5.60
C GLU A 107 -16.06 -5.72 -6.41
N ALA A 108 -17.31 -5.67 -6.90
CA ALA A 108 -17.85 -4.47 -7.54
C ALA A 108 -17.90 -3.26 -6.58
N MET A 109 -18.29 -3.47 -5.34
CA MET A 109 -18.24 -2.43 -4.31
C MET A 109 -16.80 -1.99 -4.02
N ASN A 110 -15.85 -2.93 -3.98
CA ASN A 110 -14.43 -2.64 -3.81
C ASN A 110 -13.90 -1.76 -4.96
N VAL A 111 -14.33 -1.99 -6.21
CA VAL A 111 -13.95 -1.12 -7.36
C VAL A 111 -14.38 0.31 -7.11
N VAL A 112 -15.64 0.54 -6.69
CA VAL A 112 -16.14 1.90 -6.40
C VAL A 112 -15.33 2.56 -5.27
N GLN A 113 -15.02 1.81 -4.22
CA GLN A 113 -14.21 2.31 -3.11
C GLN A 113 -12.80 2.69 -3.56
N ILE A 114 -12.16 1.85 -4.38
CA ILE A 114 -10.82 2.12 -4.94
C ILE A 114 -10.84 3.40 -5.79
N GLN A 115 -11.87 3.58 -6.64
CA GLN A 115 -12.02 4.78 -7.46
C GLN A 115 -12.19 6.04 -6.60
N MET A 116 -13.01 5.98 -5.55
CA MET A 116 -13.17 7.11 -4.61
C MET A 116 -11.85 7.46 -3.91
N GLN A 117 -11.11 6.44 -3.45
CA GLN A 117 -9.81 6.65 -2.82
C GLN A 117 -8.79 7.23 -3.79
N TYR A 118 -8.75 6.76 -5.03
CA TYR A 118 -7.87 7.31 -6.06
C TYR A 118 -8.18 8.79 -6.35
N ASN A 119 -9.45 9.14 -6.48
CA ASN A 119 -9.88 10.51 -6.69
C ASN A 119 -9.48 11.42 -5.52
N LEU A 120 -9.63 10.94 -4.28
CA LEU A 120 -9.19 11.66 -3.09
C LEU A 120 -7.67 11.90 -3.10
N LEU A 121 -6.87 10.89 -3.42
CA LEU A 121 -5.41 11.01 -3.52
C LEU A 121 -5.00 12.02 -4.59
N THR A 122 -5.69 12.04 -5.73
CA THR A 122 -5.46 13.03 -6.80
C THR A 122 -5.75 14.45 -6.32
N GLN A 123 -6.85 14.65 -5.59
CA GLN A 123 -7.19 15.95 -5.00
C GLN A 123 -6.16 16.41 -3.96
N LEU A 124 -5.70 15.48 -3.10
CA LEU A 124 -4.65 15.78 -2.11
C LEU A 124 -3.34 16.16 -2.80
N THR A 125 -2.96 15.45 -3.86
CA THR A 125 -1.76 15.79 -4.64
C THR A 125 -1.88 17.19 -5.26
N SER A 126 -3.02 17.50 -5.86
CA SER A 126 -3.29 18.85 -6.40
C SER A 126 -3.24 19.93 -5.31
N PHE A 127 -3.75 19.64 -4.13
CA PHE A 127 -3.71 20.55 -2.98
C PHE A 127 -2.27 20.84 -2.54
N GLU A 128 -1.40 19.83 -2.43
CA GLU A 128 0.02 19.99 -2.10
C GLU A 128 0.73 20.92 -3.11
N PHE A 129 0.50 20.75 -4.41
CA PHE A 129 1.08 21.62 -5.43
C PHE A 129 0.54 23.05 -5.36
N ASN A 130 -0.76 23.23 -5.15
CA ASN A 130 -1.37 24.56 -4.99
C ASN A 130 -0.83 25.32 -3.78
N GLN A 131 -0.52 24.63 -2.68
CA GLN A 131 0.12 25.27 -1.51
C GLN A 131 1.50 25.82 -1.87
N VAL A 132 2.32 25.06 -2.59
CA VAL A 132 3.64 25.53 -3.04
C VAL A 132 3.51 26.71 -4.00
N GLU A 133 2.59 26.62 -4.96
CA GLU A 133 2.34 27.74 -5.90
C GLU A 133 1.90 29.02 -5.15
N THR A 134 1.02 28.88 -4.17
CA THR A 134 0.57 30.00 -3.34
C THR A 134 1.71 30.61 -2.51
N ALA A 135 2.59 29.77 -1.97
CA ALA A 135 3.76 30.24 -1.23
C ALA A 135 4.74 30.99 -2.13
N MET A 136 4.91 30.56 -3.39
CA MET A 136 5.79 31.20 -4.37
C MET A 136 5.22 32.54 -4.89
N LYS A 137 3.90 32.70 -4.96
CA LYS A 137 3.24 33.94 -5.41
C LYS A 137 3.27 35.06 -4.36
N LYS A 138 3.62 34.75 -3.12
CA LYS A 138 3.68 35.71 -1.99
C LYS A 138 5.03 36.43 -1.85
N ILE A 139 5.98 36.12 -2.72
CA ILE A 139 7.27 36.79 -2.83
C ILE A 139 7.19 37.78 -3.99
#